data_82d9193a21b1ffb0aef76ede2f493298
#
_entry.id   82d9193a21b1ffb0aef76ede2f493298
#
_cell.length_a   1.000
_cell.length_b   1.000
_cell.length_c   1.000
_cell.angle_alpha   90.00
_cell.angle_beta   90.00
_cell.angle_gamma   90.00
#
_symmetry.space_group_name_H-M   'P 1'
#
loop_
_entity.id
_entity.type
_entity.pdbx_description
1 polymer ?
#
loop_
_entity_poly.entity_id
_entity_poly.type
_entity_poly.pdbx_seq_one_letter_code
_entity_poly.pdbx_strand_id
1 'polypeptide(L)'
;MVPRVHVTFADVESTYEELLEIFREDKFTRLPVYEETTDHVIGTINMKDLLLFDSKKEFHVRDILREAYFTYEYKNISELLVEMRDSSFNIAIVLDEYGETAGLITLEDILEELVGEIRDEYDENEEDLVRQVGEREYLVEGSLNLEDLNDELDLDLSSDDYDSLGGLIIEHLDRLPQAGDEITTDEGIRLV
;
A
#
# COMPACT_ATOMS: atom_id res chain seq x y z
N MET A 1 -4.16 4.32 1.10
CA MET A 1 -3.39 5.55 1.42
C MET A 1 -2.18 5.18 2.28
N VAL A 2 -1.00 5.71 1.98
CA VAL A 2 0.22 5.52 2.78
C VAL A 2 0.27 6.63 3.84
N PRO A 3 0.25 6.30 5.16
CA PRO A 3 0.36 7.29 6.22
C PRO A 3 1.72 8.02 6.20
N ARG A 4 1.77 9.27 6.61
CA ARG A 4 2.97 10.12 6.62
C ARG A 4 4.21 9.45 7.22
N VAL A 5 4.05 8.69 8.29
CA VAL A 5 5.15 8.01 8.99
C VAL A 5 5.83 6.91 8.16
N HIS A 6 5.20 6.47 7.08
CA HIS A 6 5.71 5.46 6.16
C HIS A 6 6.08 6.04 4.80
N VAL A 7 5.92 7.34 4.60
CA VAL A 7 6.27 8.02 3.34
C VAL A 7 7.73 8.41 3.36
N THR A 8 8.46 8.07 2.31
CA THR A 8 9.79 8.62 2.06
C THR A 8 9.66 10.00 1.39
N PHE A 9 10.23 11.00 2.02
CA PHE A 9 10.25 12.38 1.53
C PHE A 9 11.65 12.79 1.10
N ALA A 10 11.72 13.76 0.20
CA ALA A 10 12.95 14.48 -0.13
C ALA A 10 12.91 15.89 0.47
N ASP A 11 14.03 16.35 1.02
CA ASP A 11 14.20 17.74 1.46
C ASP A 11 14.45 18.62 0.24
N VAL A 12 13.90 19.83 0.22
CA VAL A 12 14.14 20.82 -0.85
C VAL A 12 15.62 21.23 -0.95
N GLU A 13 16.38 21.09 0.14
CA GLU A 13 17.81 21.39 0.22
C GLU A 13 18.71 20.17 -0.08
N SER A 14 18.11 18.99 -0.39
CA SER A 14 18.89 17.79 -0.71
C SER A 14 19.79 17.98 -1.92
N THR A 15 20.94 17.36 -1.86
CA THR A 15 21.89 17.28 -2.98
C THR A 15 21.45 16.25 -4.02
N TYR A 16 22.06 16.32 -5.22
CA TYR A 16 21.82 15.34 -6.28
C TYR A 16 22.15 13.92 -5.82
N GLU A 17 23.27 13.75 -5.11
CA GLU A 17 23.76 12.45 -4.62
C GLU A 17 22.84 11.85 -3.58
N GLU A 18 22.34 12.64 -2.63
CA GLU A 18 21.38 12.20 -1.60
C GLU A 18 20.07 11.74 -2.23
N LEU A 19 19.53 12.49 -3.17
CA LEU A 19 18.31 12.06 -3.88
C LEU A 19 18.52 10.77 -4.67
N LEU A 20 19.67 10.64 -5.32
CA LEU A 20 19.98 9.42 -6.07
C LEU A 20 20.09 8.20 -5.16
N GLU A 21 20.60 8.36 -3.92
CA GLU A 21 20.68 7.31 -2.92
C GLU A 21 19.28 6.91 -2.45
N ILE A 22 18.40 7.86 -2.11
CA ILE A 22 17.01 7.60 -1.73
C ILE A 22 16.28 6.81 -2.84
N PHE A 23 16.39 7.24 -4.10
CA PHE A 23 15.75 6.53 -5.21
C PHE A 23 16.32 5.13 -5.45
N ARG A 24 17.58 4.87 -5.10
CA ARG A 24 18.18 3.52 -5.22
C ARG A 24 17.74 2.58 -4.12
N GLU A 25 17.62 3.09 -2.89
CA GLU A 25 17.23 2.29 -1.73
C GLU A 25 15.76 1.93 -1.79
N ASP A 26 14.88 2.93 -1.98
CA ASP A 26 13.44 2.76 -1.89
C ASP A 26 12.78 2.34 -3.22
N LYS A 27 13.50 2.49 -4.35
CA LYS A 27 13.04 2.14 -5.72
C LYS A 27 11.75 2.83 -6.17
N PHE A 28 11.36 3.90 -5.53
CA PHE A 28 10.19 4.68 -5.93
C PHE A 28 10.43 5.44 -7.24
N THR A 29 9.37 5.73 -7.97
CA THR A 29 9.43 6.53 -9.19
C THR A 29 9.31 8.02 -8.89
N ARG A 30 8.63 8.38 -7.80
CA ARG A 30 8.35 9.76 -7.38
C ARG A 30 8.49 9.88 -5.88
N LEU A 31 8.95 11.06 -5.45
CA LEU A 31 9.04 11.42 -4.04
C LEU A 31 8.35 12.77 -3.81
N PRO A 32 7.56 12.92 -2.76
CA PRO A 32 7.14 14.23 -2.28
C PRO A 32 8.33 15.00 -1.74
N VAL A 33 8.35 16.30 -2.00
CA VAL A 33 9.40 17.24 -1.54
C VAL A 33 8.80 18.14 -0.48
N TYR A 34 9.45 18.22 0.66
CA TYR A 34 9.05 19.12 1.74
C TYR A 34 10.02 20.29 1.91
N GLU A 35 9.53 21.33 2.55
CA GLU A 35 10.30 22.49 2.99
C GLU A 35 10.10 22.68 4.50
N GLU A 36 11.19 22.80 5.25
CA GLU A 36 11.23 22.88 6.72
C GLU A 36 10.80 21.59 7.45
N THR A 37 9.59 21.12 7.24
CA THR A 37 9.05 19.90 7.87
C THR A 37 8.24 19.07 6.87
N THR A 38 8.13 17.77 7.12
CA THR A 38 7.33 16.84 6.30
C THR A 38 5.82 17.14 6.30
N ASP A 39 5.38 18.05 7.17
CA ASP A 39 4.00 18.55 7.18
C ASP A 39 3.75 19.54 6.03
N HIS A 40 4.81 20.13 5.49
CA HIS A 40 4.75 21.13 4.44
C HIS A 40 5.36 20.61 3.13
N VAL A 41 4.58 19.83 2.40
CA VAL A 41 4.96 19.37 1.05
C VAL A 41 4.75 20.50 0.04
N ILE A 42 5.82 20.83 -0.72
CA ILE A 42 5.82 21.91 -1.72
C ILE A 42 5.71 21.41 -3.17
N GLY A 43 5.87 20.10 -3.40
CA GLY A 43 5.84 19.53 -4.73
C GLY A 43 6.26 18.07 -4.73
N THR A 44 6.50 17.55 -5.92
CA THR A 44 7.03 16.19 -6.14
C THR A 44 8.21 16.22 -7.09
N ILE A 45 9.13 15.27 -6.98
CA ILE A 45 10.19 15.01 -7.95
C ILE A 45 10.02 13.63 -8.57
N ASN A 46 10.42 13.51 -9.83
CA ASN A 46 10.40 12.23 -10.53
C ASN A 46 11.83 11.76 -10.76
N MET A 47 12.12 10.50 -10.52
CA MET A 47 13.42 9.88 -10.75
C MET A 47 13.95 10.15 -12.18
N LYS A 48 13.07 10.17 -13.17
CA LYS A 48 13.45 10.44 -14.57
C LYS A 48 14.00 11.85 -14.76
N ASP A 49 13.44 12.85 -14.06
CA ASP A 49 13.91 14.23 -14.16
C ASP A 49 15.28 14.39 -13.51
N LEU A 50 15.51 13.71 -12.38
CA LEU A 50 16.82 13.65 -11.74
C LEU A 50 17.88 13.02 -12.66
N LEU A 51 17.57 11.89 -13.30
CA LEU A 51 18.50 11.19 -14.21
C LEU A 51 18.79 11.97 -15.49
N LEU A 52 17.87 12.84 -15.93
CA LEU A 52 18.02 13.66 -17.13
C LEU A 52 18.64 15.03 -16.83
N PHE A 53 18.90 15.33 -15.56
CA PHE A 53 19.52 16.60 -15.17
C PHE A 53 20.94 16.73 -15.73
N ASP A 54 21.26 17.91 -16.26
CA ASP A 54 22.61 18.17 -16.82
C ASP A 54 23.63 18.38 -15.69
N SER A 55 24.47 17.38 -15.46
CA SER A 55 25.52 17.39 -14.43
C SER A 55 26.56 18.51 -14.54
N LYS A 56 26.50 19.33 -15.60
CA LYS A 56 27.36 20.52 -15.76
C LYS A 56 26.81 21.78 -15.07
N LYS A 57 25.55 21.71 -14.64
CA LYS A 57 24.86 22.79 -13.91
C LYS A 57 24.91 22.52 -12.42
N GLU A 58 24.90 23.60 -11.64
CA GLU A 58 24.65 23.50 -10.21
C GLU A 58 23.24 22.95 -9.99
N PHE A 59 23.10 21.94 -9.14
CA PHE A 59 21.84 21.24 -8.89
C PHE A 59 21.07 21.90 -7.75
N HIS A 60 19.81 22.18 -7.98
CA HIS A 60 18.86 22.53 -6.93
C HIS A 60 17.58 21.71 -7.14
N VAL A 61 17.01 21.17 -6.09
CA VAL A 61 15.76 20.38 -6.14
C VAL A 61 14.64 21.15 -6.84
N ARG A 62 14.58 22.47 -6.64
CA ARG A 62 13.59 23.35 -7.26
C ARG A 62 13.65 23.35 -8.80
N ASP A 63 14.80 23.00 -9.42
CA ASP A 63 14.95 22.96 -10.88
C ASP A 63 14.20 21.77 -11.50
N ILE A 64 13.96 20.71 -10.72
CA ILE A 64 13.25 19.50 -11.15
C ILE A 64 11.92 19.29 -10.39
N LEU A 65 11.56 20.26 -9.52
CA LEU A 65 10.34 20.22 -8.74
C LEU A 65 9.11 20.34 -9.65
N ARG A 66 8.15 19.46 -9.47
CA ARG A 66 6.87 19.48 -10.14
C ARG A 66 5.76 19.83 -9.15
N GLU A 67 4.69 20.40 -9.67
CA GLU A 67 3.48 20.65 -8.88
C GLU A 67 2.94 19.35 -8.29
N ALA A 68 2.57 19.37 -7.00
CA ALA A 68 1.88 18.28 -6.35
C ALA A 68 0.37 18.47 -6.45
N TYR A 69 -0.35 17.38 -6.55
CA TYR A 69 -1.80 17.38 -6.41
C TYR A 69 -2.15 17.14 -4.94
N PHE A 70 -3.01 18.00 -4.38
CA PHE A 70 -3.44 17.93 -2.99
C PHE A 70 -4.90 17.53 -2.88
N THR A 71 -5.20 16.69 -1.89
CA THR A 71 -6.56 16.24 -1.56
C THR A 71 -6.72 16.20 -0.03
N TYR A 72 -7.87 15.78 0.47
CA TYR A 72 -8.18 15.72 1.89
C TYR A 72 -8.61 14.31 2.28
N GLU A 73 -8.39 13.90 3.55
CA GLU A 73 -8.69 12.57 4.05
C GLU A 73 -10.14 12.11 3.84
N TYR A 74 -11.09 13.05 3.87
CA TYR A 74 -12.52 12.76 3.70
C TYR A 74 -12.99 12.83 2.23
N LYS A 75 -12.08 12.98 1.27
CA LYS A 75 -12.41 12.97 -0.16
C LYS A 75 -12.87 11.59 -0.60
N ASN A 76 -13.98 11.54 -1.33
CA ASN A 76 -14.48 10.29 -1.89
C ASN A 76 -13.49 9.72 -2.93
N ILE A 77 -13.15 8.44 -2.78
CA ILE A 77 -12.16 7.74 -3.63
C ILE A 77 -12.58 7.79 -5.12
N SER A 78 -13.87 7.59 -5.42
CA SER A 78 -14.35 7.61 -6.80
C SER A 78 -14.21 8.99 -7.46
N GLU A 79 -14.40 10.06 -6.69
CA GLU A 79 -14.20 11.44 -7.18
C GLU A 79 -12.71 11.72 -7.36
N LEU A 80 -11.88 11.30 -6.39
CA LEU A 80 -10.43 11.45 -6.46
C LEU A 80 -9.85 10.75 -7.68
N LEU A 81 -10.30 9.52 -7.98
CA LEU A 81 -9.89 8.77 -9.16
C LEU A 81 -10.14 9.55 -10.46
N VAL A 82 -11.33 10.12 -10.58
CA VAL A 82 -11.69 10.92 -11.77
C VAL A 82 -10.80 12.17 -11.90
N GLU A 83 -10.60 12.88 -10.79
CA GLU A 83 -9.77 14.08 -10.76
C GLU A 83 -8.29 13.78 -11.09
N MET A 84 -7.70 12.73 -10.50
CA MET A 84 -6.32 12.33 -10.77
C MET A 84 -6.13 11.91 -12.23
N ARG A 85 -7.09 11.16 -12.80
CA ARG A 85 -7.08 10.74 -14.20
C ARG A 85 -7.15 11.96 -15.13
N ASP A 86 -8.10 12.87 -14.90
CA ASP A 86 -8.34 14.02 -15.77
C ASP A 86 -7.17 15.02 -15.70
N SER A 87 -6.52 15.13 -14.55
CA SER A 87 -5.35 15.99 -14.31
C SER A 87 -4.02 15.30 -14.61
N SER A 88 -4.02 14.00 -14.94
CA SER A 88 -2.83 13.19 -15.21
C SER A 88 -1.83 13.13 -14.05
N PHE A 89 -2.30 13.22 -12.81
CA PHE A 89 -1.51 12.98 -11.61
C PHE A 89 -1.61 11.52 -11.19
N ASN A 90 -0.48 10.90 -10.86
CA ASN A 90 -0.42 9.53 -10.38
C ASN A 90 -0.22 9.45 -8.86
N ILE A 91 0.00 10.58 -8.20
CA ILE A 91 0.21 10.70 -6.76
C ILE A 91 -0.51 11.95 -6.26
N ALA A 92 -1.21 11.82 -5.14
CA ALA A 92 -1.85 12.93 -4.45
C ALA A 92 -1.34 12.99 -3.00
N ILE A 93 -1.03 14.20 -2.53
CA ILE A 93 -0.71 14.47 -1.14
C ILE A 93 -2.03 14.67 -0.39
N VAL A 94 -2.20 13.90 0.68
CA VAL A 94 -3.41 13.95 1.50
C VAL A 94 -3.17 14.89 2.68
N LEU A 95 -4.07 15.86 2.85
CA LEU A 95 -4.02 16.84 3.92
C LEU A 95 -5.11 16.52 4.96
N ASP A 96 -4.77 16.75 6.22
CA ASP A 96 -5.70 16.72 7.35
C ASP A 96 -6.55 18.01 7.44
N GLU A 97 -7.34 18.14 8.49
CA GLU A 97 -8.19 19.30 8.78
C GLU A 97 -7.42 20.59 9.11
N TYR A 98 -6.13 20.47 9.44
CA TYR A 98 -5.23 21.61 9.72
C TYR A 98 -4.43 22.05 8.49
N GLY A 99 -4.52 21.27 7.39
CA GLY A 99 -3.75 21.51 6.18
C GLY A 99 -2.33 20.95 6.23
N GLU A 100 -2.04 20.10 7.21
CA GLU A 100 -0.77 19.38 7.33
C GLU A 100 -0.82 18.07 6.51
N THR A 101 0.34 17.56 6.14
CA THR A 101 0.42 16.30 5.37
C THR A 101 0.06 15.11 6.24
N ALA A 102 -1.07 14.48 6.00
CA ALA A 102 -1.50 13.22 6.63
C ALA A 102 -0.83 11.98 5.99
N GLY A 103 -0.57 12.07 4.69
CA GLY A 103 0.05 10.99 3.93
C GLY A 103 0.01 11.24 2.42
N LEU A 104 0.09 10.17 1.65
CA LEU A 104 -0.10 10.21 0.20
C LEU A 104 -0.96 9.04 -0.27
N ILE A 105 -1.53 9.19 -1.45
CA ILE A 105 -2.25 8.13 -2.15
C ILE A 105 -1.83 8.13 -3.61
N THR A 106 -1.64 6.94 -4.17
CA THR A 106 -1.32 6.77 -5.58
C THR A 106 -2.57 6.37 -6.39
N LEU A 107 -2.49 6.51 -7.70
CA LEU A 107 -3.54 6.03 -8.59
C LEU A 107 -3.65 4.49 -8.51
N GLU A 108 -2.50 3.85 -8.34
CA GLU A 108 -2.37 2.41 -8.17
C GLU A 108 -3.12 1.95 -6.90
N ASP A 109 -2.93 2.59 -5.74
CA ASP A 109 -3.66 2.29 -4.48
C ASP A 109 -5.18 2.39 -4.67
N ILE A 110 -5.64 3.41 -5.40
CA ILE A 110 -7.08 3.59 -5.65
C ILE A 110 -7.64 2.49 -6.55
N LEU A 111 -6.87 2.08 -7.55
CA LEU A 111 -7.29 1.01 -8.46
C LEU A 111 -7.30 -0.34 -7.75
N GLU A 112 -6.32 -0.60 -6.91
CA GLU A 112 -6.24 -1.80 -6.08
C GLU A 112 -7.47 -1.94 -5.16
N GLU A 113 -7.87 -0.87 -4.48
CA GLU A 113 -9.07 -0.83 -3.64
C GLU A 113 -10.37 -1.08 -4.42
N LEU A 114 -10.43 -0.70 -5.70
CA LEU A 114 -11.63 -0.84 -6.54
C LEU A 114 -11.72 -2.16 -7.30
N VAL A 115 -10.58 -2.76 -7.61
CA VAL A 115 -10.48 -3.95 -8.51
C VAL A 115 -10.02 -5.18 -7.73
N GLY A 116 -9.53 -5.00 -6.49
CA GLY A 116 -8.76 -6.00 -5.77
C GLY A 116 -7.35 -6.12 -6.36
N GLU A 117 -6.54 -7.00 -5.82
CA GLU A 117 -5.21 -7.28 -6.35
C GLU A 117 -5.30 -7.71 -7.81
N ILE A 118 -4.72 -6.91 -8.71
CA ILE A 118 -4.56 -7.29 -10.13
C ILE A 118 -3.41 -8.29 -10.17
N ARG A 119 -3.72 -9.57 -10.15
CA ARG A 119 -2.72 -10.64 -10.33
C ARG A 119 -2.04 -10.43 -11.68
N ASP A 120 -0.72 -10.24 -11.66
CA ASP A 120 0.10 -10.20 -12.88
C ASP A 120 0.25 -11.64 -13.40
N GLU A 121 0.22 -11.82 -14.73
CA GLU A 121 0.44 -13.12 -15.39
C GLU A 121 1.83 -13.73 -15.08
N TYR A 122 2.70 -13.00 -14.38
CA TYR A 122 4.06 -13.37 -13.99
C TYR A 122 4.27 -13.64 -12.51
N ASP A 123 3.21 -13.55 -11.67
CA ASP A 123 3.29 -13.80 -10.22
C ASP A 123 3.30 -15.31 -9.87
N GLU A 124 3.89 -16.13 -10.74
CA GLU A 124 4.09 -17.57 -10.50
C GLU A 124 4.97 -17.92 -9.28
N ASN A 125 5.43 -16.88 -8.50
CA ASN A 125 6.29 -17.07 -7.32
C ASN A 125 5.74 -16.45 -6.02
N GLU A 126 4.54 -15.89 -6.00
CA GLU A 126 3.85 -15.70 -4.72
C GLU A 126 3.36 -17.08 -4.28
N GLU A 127 3.79 -17.52 -3.09
CA GLU A 127 3.35 -18.79 -2.50
C GLU A 127 1.83 -18.79 -2.50
N ASP A 128 1.21 -19.76 -3.17
CA ASP A 128 -0.25 -19.90 -3.21
C ASP A 128 -0.78 -19.80 -1.78
N LEU A 129 -1.50 -18.70 -1.48
CA LEU A 129 -2.08 -18.45 -0.15
C LEU A 129 -2.99 -19.59 0.30
N VAL A 130 -3.53 -20.34 -0.69
CA VAL A 130 -4.29 -21.58 -0.52
C VAL A 130 -3.68 -22.66 -1.39
N ARG A 131 -3.09 -23.68 -0.79
CA ARG A 131 -2.50 -24.82 -1.51
C ARG A 131 -3.15 -26.13 -1.09
N GLN A 132 -3.74 -26.84 -2.01
CA GLN A 132 -4.26 -28.17 -1.74
C GLN A 132 -3.13 -29.18 -1.47
N VAL A 133 -3.14 -29.83 -0.32
CA VAL A 133 -2.14 -30.81 0.11
C VAL A 133 -2.70 -32.24 0.20
N GLY A 134 -4.03 -32.38 0.17
CA GLY A 134 -4.70 -33.67 0.20
C GLY A 134 -6.14 -33.63 -0.34
N GLU A 135 -6.84 -34.74 -0.28
CA GLU A 135 -8.26 -34.79 -0.62
C GLU A 135 -9.06 -34.06 0.48
N ARG A 136 -9.48 -32.81 0.25
CA ARG A 136 -10.12 -31.88 1.18
C ARG A 136 -9.20 -31.37 2.31
N GLU A 137 -7.90 -31.31 2.05
CA GLU A 137 -6.92 -30.72 2.95
C GLU A 137 -6.18 -29.61 2.23
N TYR A 138 -6.12 -28.44 2.85
CA TYR A 138 -5.51 -27.25 2.29
C TYR A 138 -4.53 -26.66 3.29
N LEU A 139 -3.39 -26.17 2.79
CA LEU A 139 -2.50 -25.31 3.53
C LEU A 139 -2.87 -23.88 3.18
N VAL A 140 -3.24 -23.10 4.18
CA VAL A 140 -3.74 -21.74 4.00
C VAL A 140 -2.92 -20.79 4.85
N GLU A 141 -2.58 -19.63 4.29
CA GLU A 141 -1.91 -18.60 5.06
C GLU A 141 -2.88 -17.91 6.03
N GLY A 142 -2.47 -17.74 7.29
CA GLY A 142 -3.34 -17.17 8.33
C GLY A 142 -3.71 -15.71 8.11
N SER A 143 -3.00 -14.99 7.25
CA SER A 143 -3.29 -13.61 6.85
C SER A 143 -4.42 -13.49 5.82
N LEU A 144 -4.80 -14.61 5.16
CA LEU A 144 -5.84 -14.61 4.13
C LEU A 144 -7.18 -14.16 4.70
N ASN A 145 -7.84 -13.27 3.95
CA ASN A 145 -9.17 -12.78 4.30
C ASN A 145 -10.21 -13.91 4.25
N LEU A 146 -11.16 -13.92 5.18
CA LEU A 146 -12.20 -14.95 5.26
C LEU A 146 -13.13 -14.93 4.06
N GLU A 147 -13.44 -13.76 3.50
CA GLU A 147 -14.29 -13.61 2.32
C GLU A 147 -13.61 -14.26 1.10
N ASP A 148 -12.32 -13.98 0.87
CA ASP A 148 -11.54 -14.57 -0.22
C ASP A 148 -11.40 -16.08 -0.07
N LEU A 149 -11.16 -16.57 1.15
CA LEU A 149 -11.08 -18.01 1.45
C LEU A 149 -12.41 -18.73 1.21
N ASN A 150 -13.52 -18.09 1.61
CA ASN A 150 -14.88 -18.61 1.40
C ASN A 150 -15.19 -18.74 -0.09
N ASP A 151 -14.86 -17.72 -0.87
CA ASP A 151 -15.09 -17.72 -2.32
C ASP A 151 -14.24 -18.77 -3.03
N GLU A 152 -12.98 -18.97 -2.61
CA GLU A 152 -12.08 -19.92 -3.25
C GLU A 152 -12.40 -21.38 -2.95
N LEU A 153 -12.82 -21.68 -1.71
CA LEU A 153 -13.08 -23.05 -1.27
C LEU A 153 -14.58 -23.40 -1.11
N ASP A 154 -15.49 -22.49 -1.47
CA ASP A 154 -16.96 -22.64 -1.32
C ASP A 154 -17.32 -22.95 0.15
N LEU A 155 -16.79 -22.12 1.08
CA LEU A 155 -17.00 -22.20 2.52
C LEU A 155 -17.92 -21.06 3.00
N ASP A 156 -18.28 -21.07 4.30
CA ASP A 156 -19.10 -20.02 4.94
C ASP A 156 -18.53 -19.69 6.33
N LEU A 157 -17.19 -19.47 6.39
CA LEU A 157 -16.50 -19.06 7.62
C LEU A 157 -16.83 -17.61 7.94
N SER A 158 -17.10 -17.31 9.18
CA SER A 158 -17.38 -15.95 9.64
C SER A 158 -16.82 -15.71 11.04
N SER A 159 -16.49 -14.46 11.33
CA SER A 159 -16.06 -13.97 12.63
C SER A 159 -16.71 -12.61 12.88
N ASP A 160 -17.08 -12.33 14.12
CA ASP A 160 -17.67 -11.04 14.51
C ASP A 160 -16.59 -9.94 14.69
N ASP A 161 -15.36 -10.36 15.01
CA ASP A 161 -14.28 -9.44 15.42
C ASP A 161 -13.07 -9.40 14.45
N TYR A 162 -12.98 -10.36 13.52
CA TYR A 162 -11.78 -10.51 12.66
C TYR A 162 -12.13 -10.80 11.20
N ASP A 163 -11.33 -10.26 10.28
CA ASP A 163 -11.51 -10.43 8.85
C ASP A 163 -10.59 -11.52 8.23
N SER A 164 -9.68 -12.13 9.01
CA SER A 164 -8.70 -13.09 8.51
C SER A 164 -8.84 -14.47 9.17
N LEU A 165 -8.31 -15.51 8.49
CA LEU A 165 -8.30 -16.89 9.02
C LEU A 165 -7.54 -16.99 10.36
N GLY A 166 -6.41 -16.30 10.47
CA GLY A 166 -5.65 -16.23 11.73
C GLY A 166 -6.43 -15.55 12.84
N GLY A 167 -7.20 -14.52 12.51
CA GLY A 167 -8.09 -13.83 13.43
C GLY A 167 -9.21 -14.73 13.93
N LEU A 168 -9.85 -15.49 13.05
CA LEU A 168 -10.87 -16.50 13.41
C LEU A 168 -10.31 -17.55 14.38
N ILE A 169 -9.08 -18.01 14.16
CA ILE A 169 -8.42 -18.95 15.07
C ILE A 169 -8.17 -18.31 16.44
N ILE A 170 -7.73 -17.03 16.47
CA ILE A 170 -7.51 -16.29 17.72
C ILE A 170 -8.82 -16.15 18.50
N GLU A 171 -9.91 -15.83 17.84
CA GLU A 171 -11.25 -15.72 18.44
C GLU A 171 -11.66 -17.02 19.14
N HIS A 172 -11.51 -18.14 18.46
CA HIS A 172 -11.87 -19.46 19.02
C HIS A 172 -10.97 -19.91 20.17
N LEU A 173 -9.67 -19.54 20.15
CA LEU A 173 -8.71 -19.92 21.18
C LEU A 173 -8.66 -18.93 22.35
N ASP A 174 -9.18 -17.70 22.19
CA ASP A 174 -9.03 -16.58 23.15
C ASP A 174 -7.54 -16.30 23.50
N ARG A 175 -6.62 -16.62 22.57
CA ARG A 175 -5.17 -16.40 22.66
C ARG A 175 -4.49 -16.55 21.30
N LEU A 176 -3.23 -16.11 21.22
CA LEU A 176 -2.41 -16.38 20.02
C LEU A 176 -2.22 -17.90 19.81
N PRO A 177 -2.41 -18.41 18.58
CA PRO A 177 -2.25 -19.82 18.27
C PRO A 177 -0.78 -20.25 18.37
N GLN A 178 -0.59 -21.52 18.67
CA GLN A 178 0.72 -22.18 18.66
C GLN A 178 0.66 -23.40 17.74
N ALA A 179 1.79 -23.77 17.17
CA ALA A 179 1.85 -24.94 16.30
C ALA A 179 1.31 -26.21 17.02
N GLY A 180 0.31 -26.82 16.38
CA GLY A 180 -0.39 -27.99 16.90
C GLY A 180 -1.67 -27.70 17.67
N ASP A 181 -2.08 -26.43 17.78
CA ASP A 181 -3.41 -26.09 18.25
C ASP A 181 -4.45 -26.53 17.21
N GLU A 182 -5.60 -26.96 17.66
CA GLU A 182 -6.69 -27.41 16.81
C GLU A 182 -7.99 -26.74 17.22
N ILE A 183 -8.75 -26.24 16.25
CA ILE A 183 -10.11 -25.78 16.46
C ILE A 183 -11.06 -26.44 15.44
N THR A 184 -12.31 -26.48 15.75
CA THR A 184 -13.35 -26.91 14.81
C THR A 184 -14.42 -25.85 14.77
N THR A 185 -14.70 -25.32 13.58
CA THR A 185 -15.72 -24.30 13.37
C THR A 185 -17.12 -24.88 13.48
N ASP A 186 -18.14 -24.02 13.56
CA ASP A 186 -19.54 -24.44 13.63
C ASP A 186 -19.99 -25.21 12.38
N GLU A 187 -19.35 -24.96 11.23
CA GLU A 187 -19.56 -25.68 9.96
C GLU A 187 -18.86 -27.05 9.92
N GLY A 188 -18.08 -27.38 10.96
CA GLY A 188 -17.37 -28.65 11.07
C GLY A 188 -16.02 -28.68 10.34
N ILE A 189 -15.46 -27.51 10.00
CA ILE A 189 -14.12 -27.37 9.39
C ILE A 189 -13.09 -27.42 10.52
N ARG A 190 -12.08 -28.25 10.35
CA ARG A 190 -10.98 -28.38 11.29
C ARG A 190 -9.79 -27.56 10.85
N LEU A 191 -9.36 -26.63 11.70
CA LEU A 191 -8.17 -25.81 11.51
C LEU A 191 -7.10 -26.24 12.51
N VAL A 192 -5.83 -26.39 12.05
CA VAL A 192 -4.70 -26.93 12.82
C VAL A 192 -3.49 -26.03 12.70
#